data_1763881534331bd9b263c324d6f75c24
#
_entry.id   1763881534331bd9b263c324d6f75c24
#
_cell.length_a   1.000
_cell.length_b   1.000
_cell.length_c   1.000
_cell.angle_alpha   90.00
_cell.angle_beta   90.00
_cell.angle_gamma   90.00
#
_symmetry.space_group_name_H-M   'P 1'
#
loop_
_entity.id
_entity.type
_entity.pdbx_description
1 polymer ?
#
loop_
_entity_poly.entity_id
_entity_poly.type
_entity_poly.pdbx_seq_one_letter_code
_entity_poly.pdbx_strand_id
1 'polypeptide(L)'
;MGRHIASNFLTIAIVLMIAVAGAIAWGQRQYVAPGPLAEAICLRVEPGSNFRTVADELVAQDAVASGYVLKVGADYEGRAENLKAGSFLIGPKASMQEIVAALTGEGQSTCGTEINFRIGVLASDVVVRELDPATNEYVEIAKFDPAAEAAPEVYAERVEDASVRLRVTLAEGTTSWQAVEGLKLAGFLAGEVAEVPPEGSLAPDSYEVTKGSVR
;
A
#
# COMPACT_ATOMS: atom_id res chain seq x y z
N MET A 1 57.32 -26.35 -9.85
CA MET A 1 56.64 -25.23 -9.20
C MET A 1 55.15 -25.10 -9.65
N GLY A 2 54.79 -25.28 -10.93
CA GLY A 2 53.41 -25.10 -11.41
C GLY A 2 52.33 -25.99 -10.77
N ARG A 3 52.63 -27.23 -10.38
CA ARG A 3 51.64 -28.17 -9.78
C ARG A 3 51.15 -27.74 -8.39
N HIS A 4 52.03 -27.14 -7.57
CA HIS A 4 51.65 -26.65 -6.23
C HIS A 4 50.83 -25.36 -6.33
N ILE A 5 51.10 -24.48 -7.29
CA ILE A 5 50.31 -23.26 -7.52
C ILE A 5 48.91 -23.61 -8.02
N ALA A 6 48.80 -24.58 -8.97
CA ALA A 6 47.51 -25.01 -9.46
C ALA A 6 46.66 -25.72 -8.38
N SER A 7 47.29 -26.55 -7.53
CA SER A 7 46.59 -27.21 -6.41
C SER A 7 46.08 -26.20 -5.38
N ASN A 8 46.92 -25.21 -5.00
CA ASN A 8 46.50 -24.17 -4.04
C ASN A 8 45.38 -23.28 -4.61
N PHE A 9 45.47 -22.94 -5.91
CA PHE A 9 44.44 -22.17 -6.58
C PHE A 9 43.10 -22.91 -6.61
N LEU A 10 43.09 -24.22 -6.93
CA LEU A 10 41.90 -25.03 -6.91
C LEU A 10 41.28 -25.12 -5.51
N THR A 11 42.10 -25.31 -4.48
CA THR A 11 41.67 -25.37 -3.09
C THR A 11 41.01 -24.04 -2.67
N ILE A 12 41.65 -22.91 -2.98
CA ILE A 12 41.10 -21.58 -2.68
C ILE A 12 39.78 -21.35 -3.42
N ALA A 13 39.71 -21.76 -4.69
CA ALA A 13 38.49 -21.61 -5.48
C ALA A 13 37.33 -22.43 -4.89
N ILE A 14 37.58 -23.66 -4.44
CA ILE A 14 36.56 -24.51 -3.77
C ILE A 14 36.13 -23.90 -2.46
N VAL A 15 37.06 -23.45 -1.61
CA VAL A 15 36.74 -22.80 -0.32
C VAL A 15 35.90 -21.55 -0.53
N LEU A 16 36.25 -20.72 -1.51
CA LEU A 16 35.52 -19.51 -1.86
C LEU A 16 34.11 -19.84 -2.37
N MET A 17 34.00 -20.86 -3.22
CA MET A 17 32.68 -21.33 -3.69
C MET A 17 31.78 -21.81 -2.56
N ILE A 18 32.33 -22.58 -1.61
CA ILE A 18 31.56 -23.03 -0.41
C ILE A 18 31.17 -21.83 0.46
N ALA A 19 32.08 -20.87 0.64
CA ALA A 19 31.78 -19.66 1.41
C ALA A 19 30.66 -18.82 0.77
N VAL A 20 30.71 -18.63 -0.56
CA VAL A 20 29.65 -17.93 -1.31
C VAL A 20 28.33 -18.68 -1.24
N ALA A 21 28.33 -20.01 -1.44
CA ALA A 21 27.13 -20.81 -1.33
C ALA A 21 26.53 -20.75 0.08
N GLY A 22 27.37 -20.77 1.11
CA GLY A 22 26.97 -20.60 2.51
C GLY A 22 26.35 -19.22 2.80
N ALA A 23 26.95 -18.16 2.25
CA ALA A 23 26.44 -16.80 2.38
C ALA A 23 25.08 -16.63 1.70
N ILE A 24 24.91 -17.18 0.50
CA ILE A 24 23.63 -17.18 -0.23
C ILE A 24 22.56 -17.94 0.57
N ALA A 25 22.87 -19.15 1.03
CA ALA A 25 21.92 -19.95 1.81
C ALA A 25 21.53 -19.27 3.13
N TRP A 26 22.49 -18.60 3.79
CA TRP A 26 22.19 -17.82 4.98
C TRP A 26 21.30 -16.61 4.66
N GLY A 27 21.59 -15.85 3.61
CA GLY A 27 20.78 -14.72 3.16
C GLY A 27 19.35 -15.12 2.80
N GLN A 28 19.19 -16.23 2.07
CA GLN A 28 17.85 -16.78 1.75
C GLN A 28 17.06 -17.15 2.99
N ARG A 29 17.70 -17.78 3.97
CA ARG A 29 17.04 -18.11 5.25
C ARG A 29 16.60 -16.86 6.01
N GLN A 30 17.42 -15.83 6.04
CA GLN A 30 17.08 -14.55 6.67
C GLN A 30 15.93 -13.85 5.94
N TYR A 31 15.88 -13.94 4.62
CA TYR A 31 14.87 -13.29 3.81
C TYR A 31 13.46 -13.88 4.02
N VAL A 32 13.36 -15.19 4.22
CA VAL A 32 12.08 -15.89 4.45
C VAL A 32 11.77 -16.11 5.94
N ALA A 33 12.71 -15.85 6.83
CA ALA A 33 12.50 -16.03 8.26
C ALA A 33 11.52 -14.96 8.80
N PRO A 34 10.75 -15.27 9.85
CA PRO A 34 9.95 -14.28 10.56
C PRO A 34 10.79 -13.08 10.99
N GLY A 35 10.27 -11.88 10.74
CA GLY A 35 10.93 -10.62 11.10
C GLY A 35 10.89 -10.32 12.61
N PRO A 36 11.60 -9.28 13.03
CA PRO A 36 11.67 -8.87 14.45
C PRO A 36 10.44 -8.08 14.92
N LEU A 37 9.58 -7.61 14.00
CA LEU A 37 8.45 -6.74 14.28
C LEU A 37 7.49 -7.38 15.30
N ALA A 38 7.27 -6.72 16.44
CA ALA A 38 6.44 -7.25 17.53
C ALA A 38 4.94 -6.98 17.29
N GLU A 39 4.61 -5.81 16.76
CA GLU A 39 3.26 -5.33 16.50
C GLU A 39 3.14 -4.86 15.05
N ALA A 40 1.92 -4.88 14.49
CA ALA A 40 1.70 -4.40 13.14
C ALA A 40 1.94 -2.88 13.03
N ILE A 41 2.48 -2.45 11.91
CA ILE A 41 2.72 -1.04 11.60
C ILE A 41 2.15 -0.66 10.24
N CYS A 42 1.79 0.62 10.07
CA CYS A 42 1.52 1.21 8.77
C CYS A 42 2.79 1.86 8.22
N LEU A 43 3.40 1.24 7.22
CA LEU A 43 4.54 1.81 6.51
C LEU A 43 4.05 2.71 5.39
N ARG A 44 4.44 3.98 5.41
CA ARG A 44 4.12 4.94 4.36
C ARG A 44 5.27 5.04 3.36
N VAL A 45 4.98 4.77 2.10
CA VAL A 45 5.91 4.92 0.97
C VAL A 45 5.51 6.16 0.17
N GLU A 46 6.33 7.19 0.18
CA GLU A 46 6.06 8.43 -0.56
C GLU A 46 6.26 8.25 -2.07
N PRO A 47 5.50 8.99 -2.91
CA PRO A 47 5.71 8.99 -4.35
C PRO A 47 7.15 9.38 -4.70
N GLY A 48 7.81 8.55 -5.54
CA GLY A 48 9.21 8.77 -5.93
C GLY A 48 10.24 8.24 -4.94
N SER A 49 9.85 7.62 -3.84
CA SER A 49 10.76 6.91 -2.95
C SER A 49 11.46 5.77 -3.69
N ASN A 50 12.71 5.53 -3.35
CA ASN A 50 13.44 4.36 -3.83
C ASN A 50 13.44 3.25 -2.78
N PHE A 51 13.66 2.02 -3.24
CA PHE A 51 13.64 0.83 -2.37
C PHE A 51 14.67 0.89 -1.23
N ARG A 52 15.79 1.60 -1.43
CA ARG A 52 16.81 1.78 -0.39
C ARG A 52 16.30 2.62 0.77
N THR A 53 15.65 3.75 0.47
CA THR A 53 15.06 4.63 1.51
C THR A 53 14.04 3.87 2.33
N VAL A 54 13.17 3.09 1.68
CA VAL A 54 12.16 2.26 2.35
C VAL A 54 12.81 1.16 3.20
N ALA A 55 13.88 0.55 2.70
CA ALA A 55 14.63 -0.46 3.47
C ALA A 55 15.28 0.14 4.73
N ASP A 56 15.84 1.35 4.63
CA ASP A 56 16.45 2.06 5.77
C ASP A 56 15.37 2.43 6.81
N GLU A 57 14.18 2.83 6.37
CA GLU A 57 13.04 3.13 7.25
C GLU A 57 12.51 1.87 7.96
N LEU A 58 12.39 0.74 7.26
CA LEU A 58 12.00 -0.55 7.85
C LEU A 58 12.99 -1.03 8.92
N VAL A 59 14.29 -0.75 8.73
CA VAL A 59 15.31 -1.03 9.75
C VAL A 59 15.14 -0.10 10.94
N ALA A 60 14.87 1.19 10.73
CA ALA A 60 14.67 2.16 11.79
C ALA A 60 13.43 1.87 12.66
N GLN A 61 12.43 1.19 12.07
CA GLN A 61 11.21 0.76 12.77
C GLN A 61 11.30 -0.68 13.30
N ASP A 62 12.48 -1.30 13.32
CA ASP A 62 12.71 -2.69 13.73
C ASP A 62 11.82 -3.70 12.97
N ALA A 63 11.36 -3.35 11.76
CA ALA A 63 10.52 -4.22 10.96
C ALA A 63 11.34 -5.31 10.25
N VAL A 64 12.61 -5.03 9.94
CA VAL A 64 13.54 -5.97 9.31
C VAL A 64 14.91 -5.94 10.00
N ALA A 65 15.53 -7.11 10.08
CA ALA A 65 16.87 -7.22 10.70
C ALA A 65 18.01 -6.64 9.84
N SER A 66 17.81 -6.55 8.51
CA SER A 66 18.83 -6.07 7.59
C SER A 66 18.22 -5.50 6.30
N GLY A 67 18.37 -4.20 6.08
CA GLY A 67 17.97 -3.53 4.84
C GLY A 67 18.77 -4.02 3.62
N TYR A 68 20.01 -4.45 3.82
CA TYR A 68 20.82 -5.04 2.76
C TYR A 68 20.24 -6.36 2.25
N VAL A 69 19.89 -7.28 3.15
CA VAL A 69 19.27 -8.57 2.78
C VAL A 69 17.93 -8.36 2.12
N LEU A 70 17.11 -7.45 2.65
CA LEU A 70 15.83 -7.05 2.07
C LEU A 70 16.00 -6.58 0.62
N LYS A 71 16.94 -5.64 0.39
CA LYS A 71 17.20 -5.10 -0.94
C LYS A 71 17.70 -6.16 -1.92
N VAL A 72 18.70 -6.96 -1.50
CA VAL A 72 19.25 -8.03 -2.36
C VAL A 72 18.18 -9.07 -2.71
N GLY A 73 17.30 -9.40 -1.74
CA GLY A 73 16.17 -10.29 -1.97
C GLY A 73 15.16 -9.72 -2.98
N ALA A 74 14.80 -8.44 -2.84
CA ALA A 74 13.91 -7.76 -3.78
C ALA A 74 14.51 -7.64 -5.20
N ASP A 75 15.80 -7.34 -5.30
CA ASP A 75 16.53 -7.31 -6.58
C ASP A 75 16.57 -8.71 -7.24
N TYR A 76 16.79 -9.77 -6.44
CA TYR A 76 16.80 -11.14 -6.93
C TYR A 76 15.42 -11.61 -7.44
N GLU A 77 14.34 -11.18 -6.79
CA GLU A 77 12.97 -11.44 -7.25
C GLU A 77 12.54 -10.54 -8.43
N GLY A 78 13.36 -9.57 -8.83
CA GLY A 78 13.02 -8.58 -9.87
C GLY A 78 11.91 -7.61 -9.46
N ARG A 79 11.73 -7.41 -8.16
CA ARG A 79 10.64 -6.59 -7.59
C ARG A 79 11.06 -5.20 -7.14
N ALA A 80 12.35 -4.95 -6.97
CA ALA A 80 12.84 -3.68 -6.41
C ALA A 80 12.42 -2.44 -7.22
N GLU A 81 12.22 -2.59 -8.55
CA GLU A 81 11.76 -1.51 -9.43
C GLU A 81 10.23 -1.31 -9.42
N ASN A 82 9.48 -2.26 -8.84
CA ASN A 82 8.02 -2.23 -8.79
C ASN A 82 7.47 -1.63 -7.49
N LEU A 83 8.29 -0.90 -6.74
CA LEU A 83 7.88 -0.25 -5.50
C LEU A 83 6.71 0.71 -5.75
N LYS A 84 5.65 0.56 -4.98
CA LYS A 84 4.45 1.39 -5.07
C LYS A 84 4.42 2.42 -3.95
N ALA A 85 3.97 3.64 -4.28
CA ALA A 85 3.62 4.63 -3.29
C ALA A 85 2.29 4.27 -2.63
N GLY A 86 2.17 4.55 -1.35
CA GLY A 86 0.97 4.27 -0.56
C GLY A 86 1.29 3.95 0.89
N SER A 87 0.28 3.56 1.65
CA SER A 87 0.43 3.09 3.03
C SER A 87 0.15 1.60 3.10
N PHE A 88 1.09 0.83 3.61
CA PHE A 88 1.03 -0.62 3.62
C PHE A 88 1.04 -1.15 5.05
N LEU A 89 0.08 -2.02 5.36
CA LEU A 89 0.05 -2.73 6.63
C LEU A 89 1.10 -3.84 6.63
N ILE A 90 2.06 -3.73 7.53
CA ILE A 90 3.06 -4.76 7.79
C ILE A 90 2.67 -5.46 9.09
N GLY A 91 2.34 -6.72 8.98
CA GLY A 91 1.92 -7.51 10.13
C GLY A 91 3.07 -7.86 11.09
N PRO A 92 2.74 -8.29 12.31
CA PRO A 92 3.76 -8.73 13.26
C PRO A 92 4.51 -9.94 12.72
N LYS A 93 5.81 -9.98 12.94
CA LYS A 93 6.73 -11.03 12.47
C LYS A 93 6.75 -11.24 10.95
N ALA A 94 6.27 -10.27 10.18
CA ALA A 94 6.34 -10.37 8.73
C ALA A 94 7.77 -10.61 8.25
N SER A 95 7.94 -11.62 7.39
CA SER A 95 9.23 -11.89 6.75
C SER A 95 9.59 -10.80 5.73
N MET A 96 10.86 -10.65 5.39
CA MET A 96 11.29 -9.71 4.37
C MET A 96 10.62 -10.00 3.03
N GLN A 97 10.37 -11.26 2.70
CA GLN A 97 9.68 -11.67 1.48
C GLN A 97 8.22 -11.17 1.47
N GLU A 98 7.50 -11.33 2.57
CA GLU A 98 6.11 -10.84 2.71
C GLU A 98 6.05 -9.31 2.61
N ILE A 99 7.01 -8.61 3.24
CA ILE A 99 7.12 -7.16 3.15
C ILE A 99 7.35 -6.72 1.69
N VAL A 100 8.30 -7.32 0.98
CA VAL A 100 8.55 -7.04 -0.45
C VAL A 100 7.30 -7.32 -1.27
N ALA A 101 6.62 -8.43 -1.03
CA ALA A 101 5.37 -8.75 -1.73
C ALA A 101 4.27 -7.71 -1.49
N ALA A 102 4.13 -7.21 -0.26
CA ALA A 102 3.16 -6.17 0.09
C ALA A 102 3.48 -4.83 -0.61
N LEU A 103 4.76 -4.43 -0.65
CA LEU A 103 5.20 -3.15 -1.21
C LEU A 103 5.23 -3.11 -2.74
N THR A 104 5.30 -4.27 -3.40
CA THR A 104 5.48 -4.39 -4.87
C THR A 104 4.35 -5.15 -5.56
N GLY A 105 3.35 -5.62 -4.79
CA GLY A 105 2.20 -6.37 -5.29
C GLY A 105 1.22 -5.50 -6.09
N GLU A 106 0.20 -6.12 -6.68
CA GLU A 106 -0.84 -5.42 -7.45
C GLU A 106 -1.88 -4.70 -6.55
N GLY A 107 -1.77 -4.83 -5.24
CA GLY A 107 -2.66 -4.17 -4.27
C GLY A 107 -2.44 -2.65 -4.20
N GLN A 108 -3.50 -1.93 -3.82
CA GLN A 108 -3.40 -0.55 -3.40
C GLN A 108 -3.00 -0.46 -1.91
N SER A 109 -2.90 0.76 -1.38
CA SER A 109 -2.70 1.00 0.05
C SER A 109 -3.57 0.09 0.91
N THR A 110 -2.96 -0.69 1.80
CA THR A 110 -3.68 -1.60 2.70
C THR A 110 -3.85 -1.03 4.10
N CYS A 111 -3.26 0.14 4.37
CA CYS A 111 -3.25 0.81 5.66
C CYS A 111 -3.45 2.32 5.49
N GLY A 112 -3.56 3.03 6.61
CA GLY A 112 -3.69 4.49 6.63
C GLY A 112 -5.12 4.97 6.48
N THR A 113 -5.29 6.17 5.95
CA THR A 113 -6.60 6.84 5.85
C THR A 113 -7.37 6.38 4.63
N GLU A 114 -8.66 6.14 4.83
CA GLU A 114 -9.63 5.92 3.77
C GLU A 114 -10.71 7.00 3.84
N ILE A 115 -11.01 7.63 2.70
CA ILE A 115 -12.11 8.57 2.53
C ILE A 115 -13.17 7.87 1.66
N ASN A 116 -14.31 7.59 2.26
CA ASN A 116 -15.44 6.95 1.58
C ASN A 116 -16.58 7.96 1.38
N PHE A 117 -16.82 8.32 0.12
CA PHE A 117 -17.98 9.09 -0.29
C PHE A 117 -19.16 8.15 -0.53
N ARG A 118 -20.16 8.18 0.33
CA ARG A 118 -21.32 7.30 0.25
C ARG A 118 -22.52 8.03 -0.34
N ILE A 119 -23.07 7.50 -1.40
CA ILE A 119 -24.27 8.00 -2.06
C ILE A 119 -25.44 7.11 -1.62
N GLY A 120 -26.30 7.65 -0.79
CA GLY A 120 -27.48 6.96 -0.28
C GLY A 120 -28.77 7.42 -0.94
N VAL A 121 -29.85 6.74 -0.63
CA VAL A 121 -31.21 7.05 -1.15
C VAL A 121 -31.74 8.40 -0.66
N LEU A 122 -31.41 8.78 0.58
CA LEU A 122 -31.94 10.01 1.21
C LEU A 122 -30.91 11.14 1.29
N ALA A 123 -29.63 10.80 1.45
CA ALA A 123 -28.54 11.75 1.61
C ALA A 123 -27.23 11.11 1.20
N SER A 124 -26.24 11.94 0.91
CA SER A 124 -24.85 11.52 0.73
C SER A 124 -24.05 11.93 1.95
N ASP A 125 -23.07 11.11 2.33
CA ASP A 125 -22.16 11.43 3.43
C ASP A 125 -20.72 11.05 3.06
N VAL A 126 -19.78 11.80 3.63
CA VAL A 126 -18.35 11.50 3.54
C VAL A 126 -17.89 10.96 4.89
N VAL A 127 -17.28 9.79 4.87
CA VAL A 127 -16.68 9.17 6.05
C VAL A 127 -15.19 9.11 5.89
N VAL A 128 -14.47 9.74 6.80
CA VAL A 128 -13.00 9.64 6.90
C VAL A 128 -12.69 8.66 8.01
N ARG A 129 -11.94 7.62 7.71
CA ARG A 129 -11.56 6.61 8.68
C ARG A 129 -10.09 6.23 8.53
N GLU A 130 -9.47 5.83 9.60
CA GLU A 130 -8.07 5.43 9.65
C GLU A 130 -7.96 4.01 10.18
N LEU A 131 -7.11 3.21 9.54
CA LEU A 131 -6.86 1.85 9.99
C LEU A 131 -5.97 1.89 11.25
N ASP A 132 -6.46 1.32 12.34
CA ASP A 132 -5.64 1.01 13.50
C ASP A 132 -4.83 -0.27 13.19
N PRO A 133 -3.51 -0.19 13.05
CA PRO A 133 -2.72 -1.36 12.71
C PRO A 133 -2.70 -2.43 13.82
N ALA A 134 -2.95 -2.06 15.08
CA ALA A 134 -2.96 -3.01 16.19
C ALA A 134 -4.20 -3.91 16.19
N THR A 135 -5.36 -3.34 15.86
CA THR A 135 -6.65 -4.07 15.82
C THR A 135 -7.03 -4.54 14.42
N ASN A 136 -6.39 -3.98 13.39
CA ASN A 136 -6.75 -4.14 11.97
C ASN A 136 -8.21 -3.72 11.69
N GLU A 137 -8.71 -2.73 12.43
CA GLU A 137 -10.05 -2.17 12.27
C GLU A 137 -9.99 -0.71 11.86
N TYR A 138 -10.95 -0.28 11.03
CA TYR A 138 -11.08 1.13 10.65
C TYR A 138 -11.84 1.92 11.72
N VAL A 139 -11.21 2.94 12.25
CA VAL A 139 -11.81 3.89 13.20
C VAL A 139 -12.28 5.12 12.42
N GLU A 140 -13.55 5.50 12.59
CA GLU A 140 -14.11 6.73 12.03
C GLU A 140 -13.52 7.95 12.76
N ILE A 141 -12.87 8.84 12.02
CA ILE A 141 -12.24 10.06 12.56
C ILE A 141 -13.04 11.32 12.21
N ALA A 142 -13.81 11.29 11.11
CA ALA A 142 -14.73 12.35 10.75
C ALA A 142 -15.86 11.82 9.86
N LYS A 143 -17.03 12.44 9.99
CA LYS A 143 -18.19 12.20 9.12
C LYS A 143 -18.92 13.51 8.90
N PHE A 144 -19.35 13.82 7.66
CA PHE A 144 -20.11 15.03 7.35
C PHE A 144 -20.97 14.84 6.09
N ASP A 145 -22.01 15.66 5.97
CA ASP A 145 -22.85 15.76 4.78
C ASP A 145 -22.26 16.86 3.85
N PRO A 146 -21.71 16.52 2.67
CA PRO A 146 -21.09 17.49 1.79
C PRO A 146 -22.05 18.49 1.15
N ALA A 147 -23.38 18.25 1.22
CA ALA A 147 -24.40 19.16 0.72
C ALA A 147 -24.82 20.18 1.79
N ALA A 148 -24.70 19.85 3.07
CA ALA A 148 -25.22 20.65 4.19
C ALA A 148 -24.13 21.26 5.07
N GLU A 149 -22.95 20.67 5.10
CA GLU A 149 -21.89 21.01 6.05
C GLU A 149 -20.58 21.40 5.32
N ALA A 150 -19.81 22.28 5.94
CA ALA A 150 -18.45 22.56 5.48
C ALA A 150 -17.55 21.35 5.77
N ALA A 151 -16.65 21.06 4.84
CA ALA A 151 -15.71 19.97 5.01
C ALA A 151 -14.81 20.19 6.25
N PRO A 152 -14.70 19.20 7.14
CA PRO A 152 -13.81 19.27 8.31
C PRO A 152 -12.34 19.43 7.88
N GLU A 153 -11.54 20.09 8.71
CA GLU A 153 -10.10 20.31 8.45
C GLU A 153 -9.37 18.99 8.20
N VAL A 154 -9.67 17.96 8.98
CA VAL A 154 -9.10 16.60 8.80
C VAL A 154 -9.36 16.04 7.40
N TYR A 155 -10.55 16.27 6.82
CA TYR A 155 -10.82 15.86 5.44
C TYR A 155 -9.99 16.69 4.45
N ALA A 156 -9.94 18.02 4.62
CA ALA A 156 -9.23 18.91 3.72
C ALA A 156 -7.72 18.59 3.67
N GLU A 157 -7.11 18.27 4.81
CA GLU A 157 -5.71 17.86 4.90
C GLU A 157 -5.46 16.50 4.23
N ARG A 158 -6.35 15.53 4.47
CA ARG A 158 -6.15 14.14 4.03
C ARG A 158 -6.47 13.94 2.54
N VAL A 159 -7.44 14.64 1.98
CA VAL A 159 -7.86 14.47 0.57
C VAL A 159 -6.76 14.83 -0.45
N GLU A 160 -5.78 15.66 -0.02
CA GLU A 160 -4.63 16.02 -0.85
C GLU A 160 -3.49 14.98 -0.79
N ASP A 161 -3.52 14.09 0.18
CA ASP A 161 -2.47 13.09 0.39
C ASP A 161 -2.63 11.92 -0.59
N ALA A 162 -1.60 11.69 -1.42
CA ALA A 162 -1.59 10.63 -2.43
C ALA A 162 -1.64 9.20 -1.84
N SER A 163 -1.35 9.03 -0.55
CA SER A 163 -1.42 7.73 0.13
C SER A 163 -2.82 7.37 0.61
N VAL A 164 -3.76 8.32 0.59
CA VAL A 164 -5.14 8.13 1.03
C VAL A 164 -5.93 7.33 -0.01
N ARG A 165 -6.70 6.36 0.48
CA ARG A 165 -7.62 5.59 -0.36
C ARG A 165 -8.92 6.35 -0.52
N LEU A 166 -9.29 6.62 -1.76
CA LEU A 166 -10.55 7.27 -2.09
C LEU A 166 -11.54 6.21 -2.61
N ARG A 167 -12.74 6.21 -2.03
CA ARG A 167 -13.81 5.31 -2.43
C ARG A 167 -15.11 6.07 -2.67
N VAL A 168 -15.89 5.56 -3.60
CA VAL A 168 -17.28 5.97 -3.81
C VAL A 168 -18.15 4.74 -3.61
N THR A 169 -19.07 4.82 -2.66
CA THR A 169 -20.00 3.73 -2.37
C THR A 169 -21.40 4.14 -2.80
N LEU A 170 -22.00 3.36 -3.68
CA LEU A 170 -23.37 3.51 -4.13
C LEU A 170 -24.26 2.55 -3.34
N ALA A 171 -25.19 3.09 -2.53
CA ALA A 171 -26.10 2.27 -1.75
C ALA A 171 -27.16 1.60 -2.62
N GLU A 172 -27.64 0.44 -2.19
CA GLU A 172 -28.78 -0.22 -2.82
C GLU A 172 -30.03 0.66 -2.79
N GLY A 173 -30.78 0.67 -3.88
CA GLY A 173 -31.99 1.47 -4.03
C GLY A 173 -31.75 2.93 -4.45
N THR A 174 -30.49 3.34 -4.65
CA THR A 174 -30.16 4.65 -5.22
C THR A 174 -30.49 4.67 -6.70
N THR A 175 -31.22 5.68 -7.16
CA THR A 175 -31.52 5.87 -8.59
C THR A 175 -30.29 6.38 -9.34
N SER A 176 -30.24 6.17 -10.66
CA SER A 176 -29.17 6.69 -11.51
C SER A 176 -29.04 8.22 -11.42
N TRP A 177 -30.16 8.92 -11.28
CA TRP A 177 -30.17 10.37 -11.07
C TRP A 177 -29.51 10.76 -9.74
N GLN A 178 -29.88 10.08 -8.64
CA GLN A 178 -29.27 10.33 -7.32
C GLN A 178 -27.78 10.03 -7.31
N ALA A 179 -27.35 8.96 -8.01
CA ALA A 179 -25.95 8.64 -8.14
C ALA A 179 -25.17 9.76 -8.84
N VAL A 180 -25.70 10.30 -9.95
CA VAL A 180 -25.08 11.40 -10.69
C VAL A 180 -25.04 12.69 -9.85
N GLU A 181 -26.13 13.04 -9.19
CA GLU A 181 -26.17 14.24 -8.33
C GLU A 181 -25.20 14.08 -7.12
N GLY A 182 -25.12 12.89 -6.53
CA GLY A 182 -24.15 12.61 -5.48
C GLY A 182 -22.70 12.72 -5.96
N LEU A 183 -22.37 12.18 -7.13
CA LEU A 183 -21.02 12.27 -7.70
C LEU A 183 -20.55 13.71 -7.95
N LYS A 184 -21.46 14.65 -8.22
CA LYS A 184 -21.14 16.08 -8.37
C LYS A 184 -20.61 16.69 -7.08
N LEU A 185 -21.01 16.16 -5.92
CA LEU A 185 -20.56 16.61 -4.60
C LEU A 185 -19.20 16.01 -4.20
N ALA A 186 -18.74 14.96 -4.88
CA ALA A 186 -17.45 14.34 -4.62
C ALA A 186 -16.29 15.21 -5.17
N GLY A 187 -15.80 16.13 -4.35
CA GLY A 187 -14.81 17.15 -4.74
C GLY A 187 -13.47 16.61 -5.22
N PHE A 188 -13.13 15.36 -4.94
CA PHE A 188 -11.91 14.70 -5.41
C PHE A 188 -12.05 14.08 -6.83
N LEU A 189 -13.25 14.03 -7.39
CA LEU A 189 -13.49 13.59 -8.77
C LEU A 189 -13.48 14.78 -9.74
N ALA A 190 -13.13 14.52 -11.00
CA ALA A 190 -13.06 15.51 -12.06
C ALA A 190 -14.14 15.29 -13.13
N GLY A 191 -14.31 16.29 -14.01
CA GLY A 191 -15.23 16.21 -15.15
C GLY A 191 -16.69 16.42 -14.79
N GLU A 192 -17.54 16.26 -15.80
CA GLU A 192 -19.00 16.38 -15.67
C GLU A 192 -19.67 15.15 -16.28
N VAL A 193 -20.77 14.73 -15.69
CA VAL A 193 -21.62 13.68 -16.26
C VAL A 193 -22.59 14.34 -17.22
N ALA A 194 -22.42 14.09 -18.50
CA ALA A 194 -23.23 14.72 -19.55
C ALA A 194 -24.68 14.21 -19.57
N GLU A 195 -24.89 12.92 -19.30
CA GLU A 195 -26.20 12.27 -19.32
C GLU A 195 -26.37 11.34 -18.12
N VAL A 196 -27.57 11.29 -17.58
CA VAL A 196 -27.91 10.32 -16.54
C VAL A 196 -28.08 8.95 -17.18
N PRO A 197 -27.32 7.93 -16.76
CA PRO A 197 -27.44 6.60 -17.33
C PRO A 197 -28.81 5.97 -17.04
N PRO A 198 -29.28 5.01 -17.84
CA PRO A 198 -30.55 4.33 -17.61
C PRO A 198 -30.62 3.70 -16.21
N GLU A 199 -31.82 3.69 -15.62
CA GLU A 199 -32.04 3.02 -14.33
C GLU A 199 -31.65 1.54 -14.41
N GLY A 200 -30.96 1.07 -13.35
CA GLY A 200 -30.45 -0.29 -13.24
C GLY A 200 -29.15 -0.55 -14.01
N SER A 201 -28.54 0.45 -14.64
CA SER A 201 -27.23 0.32 -15.29
C SER A 201 -26.05 0.48 -14.32
N LEU A 202 -26.28 1.11 -13.16
CA LEU A 202 -25.27 1.29 -12.11
C LEU A 202 -25.44 0.20 -11.06
N ALA A 203 -24.38 -0.55 -10.79
CA ALA A 203 -24.40 -1.54 -9.73
C ALA A 203 -24.16 -0.88 -8.35
N PRO A 204 -24.98 -1.19 -7.33
CA PRO A 204 -24.67 -0.81 -5.96
C PRO A 204 -23.42 -1.54 -5.49
N ASP A 205 -22.34 -0.80 -5.25
CA ASP A 205 -21.06 -1.35 -4.78
C ASP A 205 -20.17 -0.22 -4.25
N SER A 206 -19.00 -0.58 -3.79
CA SER A 206 -17.97 0.34 -3.33
C SER A 206 -16.79 0.37 -4.31
N TYR A 207 -16.70 1.45 -5.05
CA TYR A 207 -15.72 1.66 -6.11
C TYR A 207 -14.51 2.40 -5.57
N GLU A 208 -13.33 1.84 -5.81
CA GLU A 208 -12.08 2.52 -5.52
C GLU A 208 -11.74 3.46 -6.68
N VAL A 209 -11.38 4.70 -6.34
CA VAL A 209 -11.09 5.75 -7.32
C VAL A 209 -9.78 6.45 -6.97
N THR A 210 -9.17 7.09 -7.96
CA THR A 210 -8.02 7.96 -7.75
C THR A 210 -8.45 9.43 -7.85
N LYS A 211 -7.73 10.33 -7.19
CA LYS A 211 -7.98 11.77 -7.28
C LYS A 211 -7.93 12.23 -8.75
N GLY A 212 -8.94 12.96 -9.17
CA GLY A 212 -9.08 13.40 -10.55
C GLY A 212 -9.64 12.35 -11.52
N SER A 213 -10.05 11.16 -11.04
CA SER A 213 -10.82 10.22 -11.87
C SER A 213 -12.06 10.91 -12.43
N VAL A 214 -12.40 10.58 -13.68
CA VAL A 214 -13.60 11.13 -14.34
C VAL A 214 -14.84 10.53 -13.70
N ARG A 215 -15.85 11.37 -13.43
CA ARG A 215 -17.15 11.00 -12.87
C ARG A 215 -17.92 10.07 -13.79
#